data_4cff6c4f2ef00ba203c9ea52562aedc1
#
_entry.id   4cff6c4f2ef00ba203c9ea52562aedc1
#
_cell.length_a   1.000
_cell.length_b   1.000
_cell.length_c   1.000
_cell.angle_alpha   90.00
_cell.angle_beta   90.00
_cell.angle_gamma   90.00
#
_symmetry.space_group_name_H-M   'P 1'
#
loop_
_entity.id
_entity.type
_entity.pdbx_description
1 polymer ?
#
loop_
_entity_poly.entity_id
_entity_poly.type
_entity_poly.pdbx_seq_one_letter_code
_entity_poly.pdbx_strand_id
1 'polypeptide(L)'
;MTENSEVLDFLRAHFARLDERFDRVERKLDEVITRLSAVERDVAGLHGGFAALKVDFASMQSRLDSMDRRLERVERRLDLVEVP
;
A
#
# COMPACT_ATOMS: atom_id res chain seq x y z
N MET A 1 -9.41 40.75 46.65
CA MET A 1 -8.49 40.96 45.50
C MET A 1 -7.49 39.83 45.29
N THR A 2 -7.04 39.17 46.35
CA THR A 2 -6.18 37.99 46.27
C THR A 2 -6.87 36.80 45.60
N GLU A 3 -8.19 36.64 45.80
CA GLU A 3 -8.99 35.56 45.16
C GLU A 3 -9.02 35.67 43.65
N ASN A 4 -9.18 36.89 43.11
CA ASN A 4 -9.17 37.11 41.65
C ASN A 4 -7.81 36.84 41.05
N SER A 5 -6.73 37.14 41.78
CA SER A 5 -5.36 36.86 41.37
C SER A 5 -5.10 35.34 41.30
N GLU A 6 -5.58 34.59 42.29
CA GLU A 6 -5.46 33.14 42.36
C GLU A 6 -6.23 32.46 41.20
N VAL A 7 -7.43 32.93 40.95
CA VAL A 7 -8.25 32.44 39.85
C VAL A 7 -7.59 32.73 38.51
N LEU A 8 -7.04 33.90 38.29
CA LEU A 8 -6.31 34.26 37.09
C LEU A 8 -5.07 33.40 36.89
N ASP A 9 -4.31 33.17 37.95
CA ASP A 9 -3.13 32.31 37.91
C ASP A 9 -3.51 30.86 37.57
N PHE A 10 -4.59 30.37 38.17
CA PHE A 10 -5.13 29.05 37.89
C PHE A 10 -5.53 28.91 36.39
N LEU A 11 -6.26 29.91 35.87
CA LEU A 11 -6.69 29.92 34.47
C LEU A 11 -5.50 29.97 33.52
N ARG A 12 -4.49 30.80 33.82
CA ARG A 12 -3.28 30.88 33.00
C ARG A 12 -2.55 29.54 32.96
N ALA A 13 -2.39 28.91 34.12
CA ALA A 13 -1.74 27.59 34.21
C ALA A 13 -2.56 26.52 33.44
N HIS A 14 -3.88 26.61 33.56
CA HIS A 14 -4.77 25.67 32.86
C HIS A 14 -4.70 25.84 31.33
N PHE A 15 -4.73 27.07 30.85
CA PHE A 15 -4.61 27.37 29.41
C PHE A 15 -3.23 26.98 28.88
N ALA A 16 -2.16 27.19 29.66
CA ALA A 16 -0.82 26.76 29.26
C ALA A 16 -0.75 25.24 29.07
N ARG A 17 -1.39 24.48 29.96
CA ARG A 17 -1.45 23.01 29.85
C ARG A 17 -2.27 22.58 28.64
N LEU A 18 -3.36 23.25 28.35
CA LEU A 18 -4.18 23.00 27.19
C LEU A 18 -3.40 23.24 25.88
N ASP A 19 -2.67 24.35 25.83
CA ASP A 19 -1.82 24.66 24.68
C ASP A 19 -0.76 23.57 24.44
N GLU A 20 -0.12 23.09 25.50
CA GLU A 20 0.83 21.98 25.41
C GLU A 20 0.17 20.71 24.87
N ARG A 21 -1.05 20.41 25.32
CA ARG A 21 -1.81 19.25 24.85
C ARG A 21 -2.19 19.38 23.38
N PHE A 22 -2.62 20.56 22.97
CA PHE A 22 -2.94 20.84 21.59
C PHE A 22 -1.71 20.70 20.69
N ASP A 23 -0.57 21.22 21.13
CA ASP A 23 0.69 21.09 20.39
C ASP A 23 1.10 19.62 20.22
N ARG A 24 0.92 18.81 21.24
CA ARG A 24 1.20 17.37 21.17
C ARG A 24 0.27 16.66 20.20
N VAL A 25 -1.02 17.00 20.25
CA VAL A 25 -2.02 16.43 19.35
C VAL A 25 -1.71 16.82 17.91
N GLU A 26 -1.38 18.07 17.65
CA GLU A 26 -1.00 18.53 16.32
C GLU A 26 0.22 17.79 15.78
N ARG A 27 1.25 17.61 16.61
CA ARG A 27 2.44 16.84 16.21
C ARG A 27 2.12 15.38 15.88
N LYS A 28 1.27 14.75 16.70
CA LYS A 28 0.82 13.38 16.46
C LYS A 28 -0.01 13.28 15.18
N LEU A 29 -0.87 14.27 14.94
CA LEU A 29 -1.65 14.32 13.70
C LEU A 29 -0.76 14.47 12.48
N ASP A 30 0.25 15.32 12.54
CA ASP A 30 1.22 15.49 11.47
C ASP A 30 1.98 14.19 11.19
N GLU A 31 2.38 13.47 12.23
CA GLU A 31 3.00 12.15 12.11
C GLU A 31 2.07 11.15 11.43
N VAL A 32 0.81 11.11 11.87
CA VAL A 32 -0.20 10.21 11.31
C VAL A 32 -0.44 10.52 9.84
N ILE A 33 -0.56 11.79 9.48
CA ILE A 33 -0.74 12.23 8.10
C ILE A 33 0.46 11.80 7.24
N THR A 34 1.66 11.99 7.75
CA THR A 34 2.88 11.58 7.05
C THR A 34 2.91 10.06 6.81
N ARG A 35 2.58 9.27 7.83
CA ARG A 35 2.52 7.81 7.74
C ARG A 35 1.42 7.34 6.78
N LEU A 36 0.26 7.99 6.87
CA LEU A 36 -0.86 7.69 5.99
C LEU A 36 -0.51 7.96 4.52
N SER A 37 0.17 9.08 4.25
CA SER A 37 0.65 9.40 2.90
C SER A 37 1.63 8.35 2.39
N ALA A 38 2.52 7.84 3.25
CA ALA A 38 3.45 6.77 2.90
C ALA A 38 2.70 5.47 2.58
N VAL A 39 1.70 5.11 3.39
CA VAL A 39 0.86 3.93 3.15
C VAL A 39 0.09 4.07 1.84
N GLU A 40 -0.46 5.23 1.56
CA GLU A 40 -1.17 5.49 0.30
C GLU A 40 -0.25 5.29 -0.92
N ARG A 41 0.99 5.75 -0.84
CA ARG A 41 1.99 5.54 -1.89
C ARG A 41 2.31 4.06 -2.06
N ASP A 42 2.51 3.36 -0.95
CA ASP A 42 2.82 1.93 -0.96
C ASP A 42 1.66 1.12 -1.56
N VAL A 43 0.42 1.46 -1.19
CA VAL A 43 -0.77 0.83 -1.76
C VAL A 43 -0.88 1.11 -3.26
N ALA A 44 -0.63 2.34 -3.68
CA ALA A 44 -0.62 2.70 -5.10
C ALA A 44 0.45 1.91 -5.86
N GLY A 45 1.65 1.76 -5.28
CA GLY A 45 2.73 0.94 -5.82
C GLY A 45 2.35 -0.53 -5.93
N LEU A 46 1.67 -1.07 -4.92
CA LEU A 46 1.16 -2.44 -4.93
C LEU A 46 0.12 -2.65 -6.04
N HIS A 47 -0.78 -1.71 -6.23
CA HIS A 47 -1.77 -1.78 -7.31
C HIS A 47 -1.10 -1.80 -8.68
N GLY A 48 -0.09 -0.95 -8.89
CA GLY A 48 0.68 -0.92 -10.13
C GLY A 48 1.43 -2.22 -10.36
N GLY A 49 2.07 -2.76 -9.32
CA GLY A 49 2.75 -4.05 -9.37
C GLY A 49 1.81 -5.20 -9.65
N PHE A 50 0.62 -5.18 -9.07
CA PHE A 50 -0.41 -6.18 -9.31
C PHE A 50 -0.90 -6.16 -10.76
N ALA A 51 -1.12 -4.98 -11.32
CA ALA A 51 -1.52 -4.84 -12.72
C ALA A 51 -0.44 -5.39 -13.67
N ALA A 52 0.83 -5.09 -13.38
CA ALA A 52 1.96 -5.61 -14.15
C ALA A 52 2.04 -7.14 -14.07
N LEU A 53 1.84 -7.70 -12.87
CA LEU A 53 1.81 -9.15 -12.67
C LEU A 53 0.69 -9.81 -13.46
N LYS A 54 -0.48 -9.23 -13.53
CA LYS A 54 -1.60 -9.75 -14.32
C LYS A 54 -1.26 -9.80 -15.80
N VAL A 55 -0.62 -8.76 -16.32
CA VAL A 55 -0.18 -8.71 -17.72
C VAL A 55 0.86 -9.78 -18.00
N ASP A 56 1.85 -9.92 -17.11
CA ASP A 56 2.90 -10.93 -17.23
C ASP A 56 2.30 -12.34 -17.17
N PHE A 57 1.34 -12.57 -16.28
CA PHE A 57 0.67 -13.84 -16.14
C PHE A 57 -0.10 -14.21 -17.42
N ALA A 58 -0.84 -13.27 -18.00
CA ALA A 58 -1.55 -13.46 -19.25
C ALA A 58 -0.59 -13.78 -20.39
N SER A 59 0.55 -13.10 -20.43
CA SER A 59 1.62 -13.37 -21.42
C SER A 59 2.19 -14.77 -21.25
N MET A 60 2.44 -15.20 -20.01
CA MET A 60 2.92 -16.55 -19.71
C MET A 60 1.91 -17.62 -20.13
N GLN A 61 0.63 -17.42 -19.85
CA GLN A 61 -0.42 -18.34 -20.29
C GLN A 61 -0.46 -18.49 -21.81
N SER A 62 -0.34 -17.37 -22.51
CA SER A 62 -0.30 -17.38 -23.98
C SER A 62 0.89 -18.18 -24.51
N ARG A 63 2.05 -18.02 -23.87
CA ARG A 63 3.26 -18.79 -24.22
C ARG A 63 3.09 -20.29 -23.95
N LEU A 64 2.50 -20.63 -22.81
CA LEU A 64 2.24 -22.02 -22.45
C LEU A 64 1.27 -22.67 -23.44
N ASP A 65 0.21 -21.97 -23.82
CA ASP A 65 -0.74 -22.45 -24.83
C ASP A 65 -0.05 -22.68 -26.18
N SER A 66 0.84 -21.78 -26.56
CA SER A 66 1.64 -21.90 -27.77
C SER A 66 2.57 -23.11 -27.70
N MET A 67 3.21 -23.33 -26.54
CA MET A 67 4.08 -24.48 -26.32
C MET A 67 3.29 -25.79 -26.36
N ASP A 68 2.11 -25.83 -25.77
CA ASP A 68 1.24 -27.01 -25.81
C ASP A 68 0.87 -27.40 -27.28
N ARG A 69 0.54 -26.41 -28.07
CA ARG A 69 0.25 -26.64 -29.51
C ARG A 69 1.46 -27.19 -30.25
N ARG A 70 2.64 -26.67 -29.95
CA ARG A 70 3.90 -27.18 -30.56
C ARG A 70 4.18 -28.59 -30.11
N LEU A 71 3.97 -28.90 -28.85
CA LEU A 71 4.14 -30.26 -28.34
C LEU A 71 3.16 -31.22 -28.99
N GLU A 72 1.91 -30.84 -29.14
CA GLU A 72 0.91 -31.66 -29.86
C GLU A 72 1.34 -31.95 -31.29
N ARG A 73 1.87 -30.95 -31.98
CA ARG A 73 2.39 -31.14 -33.34
C ARG A 73 3.57 -32.12 -33.39
N VAL A 74 4.47 -31.98 -32.41
CA VAL A 74 5.62 -32.87 -32.29
C VAL A 74 5.16 -34.30 -32.04
N GLU A 75 4.21 -34.48 -31.12
CA GLU A 75 3.64 -35.77 -30.77
C GLU A 75 2.96 -36.43 -32.00
N ARG A 76 2.20 -35.67 -32.76
CA ARG A 76 1.56 -36.15 -34.00
C ARG A 76 2.59 -36.58 -35.01
N ARG A 77 3.68 -35.82 -35.18
CA ARG A 77 4.76 -36.19 -36.11
C ARG A 77 5.48 -37.44 -35.67
N LEU A 78 5.68 -37.60 -34.37
CA LEU A 78 6.30 -38.80 -33.82
C LEU A 78 5.39 -40.02 -34.02
N ASP A 79 4.09 -39.88 -33.78
CA ASP A 79 3.11 -40.93 -33.99
C ASP A 79 3.06 -41.34 -35.48
N LEU A 80 3.14 -40.37 -36.38
CA LEU A 80 3.17 -40.65 -37.82
C LEU A 80 4.46 -41.36 -38.26
N VAL A 81 5.55 -41.08 -37.58
CA VAL A 81 6.84 -41.73 -37.88
C VAL A 81 6.92 -43.14 -37.26
N GLU A 82 6.31 -43.34 -36.08
CA GLU A 82 6.30 -44.62 -35.36
C GLU A 82 5.33 -45.63 -35.95
N VAL A 83 4.30 -45.20 -36.68
CA VAL A 83 3.34 -46.11 -37.33
C VAL A 83 3.98 -46.66 -38.60
N PRO A 84 4.23 -47.95 -38.65
CA PRO A 84 4.83 -48.59 -39.84
C PRO A 84 3.86 -48.65 -41.01
#